data_65244d1460352ce40759ce7e2f426bdc
#
_entry.id   65244d1460352ce40759ce7e2f426bdc
#
_cell.length_a   1.000
_cell.length_b   1.000
_cell.length_c   1.000
_cell.angle_alpha   90.00
_cell.angle_beta   90.00
_cell.angle_gamma   90.00
#
_symmetry.space_group_name_H-M   'P 1'
#
loop_
_entity.id
_entity.type
_entity.pdbx_description
1 polymer ?
#
loop_
_entity_poly.entity_id
_entity_poly.type
_entity_poly.pdbx_seq_one_letter_code
_entity_poly.pdbx_strand_id
1 'polypeptide(L)'
;MSEHEGPRATGFDTLTLHAGQQPDPVTGARATPIYQSASFVFPDSDFAAGLFNIERAGHVYSRLSNPTNAVLEERLSALEGGVGAIATASGQAAMHLAVATLCSAGDHIVASRSLYGGTHNLLEYTLPRFGIETTFVDPRSVEAFRSAITPSTKLLFGEILGNPGLEVLDLSALAEVAHDAGMPLVVDSTFATPYLCKPIEHGADIVVHSATKFLSGHGIVIGGLLVDGGTFDWETSERFPTLTQPYEGFHDLVFAEEFGPLAFITRARKEGIRDFGACMAPTTAFHVLQGIETLPLRMQRHVENTRRVVAFLDEHEAVESVLYPELDSHPDRELASRLLPKGAGAVFSFNIKGGRGAGRAFIEALSLFSHLANIGDAKSLVIHPASTTHHRMSPDALASAGIGEGLVRLSIGLEDPGDLIEDLGRGLRRSQRG
;
A
#
# COMPACT_ATOMS: atom_id res chain seq x y z
N MET A 1 -28.49 -12.46 -25.66
CA MET A 1 -27.17 -11.85 -25.80
C MET A 1 -26.20 -12.88 -25.24
N SER A 2 -25.31 -13.42 -26.08
CA SER A 2 -24.33 -14.42 -25.65
C SER A 2 -23.42 -13.81 -24.60
N GLU A 3 -23.36 -14.42 -23.41
CA GLU A 3 -22.31 -14.17 -22.43
C GLU A 3 -20.95 -14.50 -23.10
N HIS A 4 -20.27 -13.50 -23.60
CA HIS A 4 -18.87 -13.65 -23.93
C HIS A 4 -18.14 -13.75 -22.59
N GLU A 5 -17.98 -14.97 -22.07
CA GLU A 5 -16.89 -15.23 -21.13
C GLU A 5 -15.60 -14.81 -21.86
N GLY A 6 -15.03 -13.68 -21.46
CA GLY A 6 -13.70 -13.29 -21.91
C GLY A 6 -12.71 -14.39 -21.54
N PRO A 7 -11.54 -14.49 -22.22
CA PRO A 7 -10.57 -15.52 -21.91
C PRO A 7 -10.24 -15.45 -20.41
N ARG A 8 -10.29 -16.59 -19.72
CA ARG A 8 -9.84 -16.72 -18.33
C ARG A 8 -8.32 -16.45 -18.29
N ALA A 9 -7.96 -15.16 -18.20
CA ALA A 9 -6.58 -14.74 -18.09
C ALA A 9 -6.08 -15.09 -16.67
N THR A 10 -5.07 -15.94 -16.58
CA THR A 10 -4.46 -16.37 -15.31
C THR A 10 -3.06 -15.78 -15.10
N GLY A 11 -2.39 -15.35 -16.15
CA GLY A 11 -1.05 -14.76 -16.08
C GLY A 11 -1.09 -13.32 -15.56
N PHE A 12 -0.19 -12.98 -14.62
CA PHE A 12 -0.12 -11.65 -14.00
C PHE A 12 -0.05 -10.51 -15.02
N ASP A 13 0.84 -10.62 -16.02
CA ASP A 13 1.03 -9.58 -17.05
C ASP A 13 -0.24 -9.40 -17.90
N THR A 14 -0.99 -10.48 -18.15
CA THR A 14 -2.28 -10.40 -18.85
C THR A 14 -3.33 -9.72 -17.98
N LEU A 15 -3.37 -10.02 -16.69
CA LEU A 15 -4.29 -9.38 -15.75
C LEU A 15 -4.04 -7.87 -15.65
N THR A 16 -2.79 -7.40 -15.69
CA THR A 16 -2.49 -5.95 -15.68
C THR A 16 -3.12 -5.21 -16.85
N LEU A 17 -3.36 -5.86 -17.96
CA LEU A 17 -3.89 -5.28 -19.19
C LEU A 17 -5.40 -5.46 -19.34
N HIS A 18 -5.97 -6.58 -18.86
CA HIS A 18 -7.30 -7.00 -19.21
C HIS A 18 -8.30 -7.14 -18.07
N ALA A 19 -7.83 -7.36 -16.82
CA ALA A 19 -8.75 -7.55 -15.71
C ALA A 19 -9.65 -6.31 -15.49
N GLY A 20 -10.94 -6.55 -15.30
CA GLY A 20 -11.97 -5.52 -15.09
C GLY A 20 -12.31 -4.68 -16.32
N GLN A 21 -11.64 -4.86 -17.47
CA GLN A 21 -11.86 -4.04 -18.65
C GLN A 21 -12.48 -4.82 -19.81
N GLN A 22 -13.55 -4.23 -20.36
CA GLN A 22 -14.14 -4.64 -21.64
C GLN A 22 -14.24 -3.42 -22.55
N PRO A 23 -14.27 -3.59 -23.88
CA PRO A 23 -14.60 -2.50 -24.79
C PRO A 23 -15.94 -1.86 -24.40
N ASP A 24 -16.03 -0.54 -24.46
CA ASP A 24 -17.25 0.18 -24.11
C ASP A 24 -18.44 -0.34 -24.97
N PRO A 25 -19.55 -0.79 -24.36
CA PRO A 25 -20.62 -1.45 -25.10
C PRO A 25 -21.42 -0.52 -26.02
N VAL A 26 -21.32 0.78 -25.81
CA VAL A 26 -22.05 1.79 -26.61
C VAL A 26 -21.21 2.29 -27.77
N THR A 27 -19.95 2.62 -27.53
CA THR A 27 -19.07 3.25 -28.52
C THR A 27 -18.05 2.31 -29.14
N GLY A 28 -17.82 1.14 -28.52
CA GLY A 28 -16.75 0.23 -28.88
C GLY A 28 -15.35 0.73 -28.51
N ALA A 29 -15.23 1.77 -27.67
CA ALA A 29 -13.93 2.31 -27.25
C ALA A 29 -13.08 1.22 -26.60
N ARG A 30 -11.84 1.06 -27.08
CA ARG A 30 -10.92 0.03 -26.56
C ARG A 30 -10.32 0.43 -25.21
N ALA A 31 -9.94 1.69 -25.03
CA ALA A 31 -9.46 2.22 -23.78
C ALA A 31 -10.63 2.44 -22.80
N THR A 32 -10.37 2.33 -21.50
CA THR A 32 -11.39 2.63 -20.48
C THR A 32 -11.83 4.09 -20.59
N PRO A 33 -13.13 4.39 -20.83
CA PRO A 33 -13.60 5.77 -20.83
C PRO A 33 -13.49 6.44 -19.47
N ILE A 34 -13.27 7.75 -19.45
CA ILE A 34 -13.30 8.55 -18.22
C ILE A 34 -14.73 9.07 -18.01
N TYR A 35 -15.45 8.45 -17.07
CA TYR A 35 -16.81 8.88 -16.72
C TYR A 35 -16.76 10.02 -15.71
N GLN A 36 -16.55 11.24 -16.19
CA GLN A 36 -16.48 12.46 -15.37
C GLN A 36 -17.91 12.97 -15.08
N SER A 37 -18.67 12.21 -14.30
CA SER A 37 -20.02 12.53 -13.87
C SER A 37 -20.17 12.35 -12.37
N ALA A 38 -20.93 13.22 -11.71
CA ALA A 38 -21.23 13.09 -10.28
C ALA A 38 -22.32 12.03 -10.03
N SER A 39 -23.31 11.91 -10.95
CA SER A 39 -24.50 11.05 -10.77
C SER A 39 -24.90 10.37 -12.07
N PHE A 40 -25.71 9.33 -11.94
CA PHE A 40 -26.18 8.50 -13.05
C PHE A 40 -27.71 8.43 -13.05
N VAL A 41 -28.32 8.47 -14.25
CA VAL A 41 -29.77 8.44 -14.44
C VAL A 41 -30.30 7.00 -14.29
N PHE A 42 -31.41 6.86 -13.61
CA PHE A 42 -32.14 5.59 -13.50
C PHE A 42 -33.17 5.45 -14.60
N PRO A 43 -33.39 4.26 -15.17
CA PRO A 43 -34.43 4.04 -16.17
C PRO A 43 -35.84 4.17 -15.59
N ASP A 44 -36.03 3.75 -14.33
CA ASP A 44 -37.32 3.79 -13.61
C ASP A 44 -37.10 3.77 -12.07
N SER A 45 -38.20 3.89 -11.31
CA SER A 45 -38.19 3.93 -9.85
C SER A 45 -37.86 2.57 -9.22
N ASP A 46 -38.26 1.45 -9.82
CA ASP A 46 -38.01 0.11 -9.31
C ASP A 46 -36.51 -0.23 -9.44
N PHE A 47 -35.92 0.16 -10.56
CA PHE A 47 -34.46 0.03 -10.75
C PHE A 47 -33.70 0.86 -9.70
N ALA A 48 -34.13 2.09 -9.45
CA ALA A 48 -33.52 2.95 -8.43
C ALA A 48 -33.64 2.31 -7.04
N ALA A 49 -34.83 1.83 -6.65
CA ALA A 49 -35.04 1.15 -5.36
C ALA A 49 -34.11 -0.05 -5.17
N GLY A 50 -33.97 -0.90 -6.19
CA GLY A 50 -33.08 -2.08 -6.14
C GLY A 50 -31.60 -1.69 -5.96
N LEU A 51 -31.13 -0.54 -6.49
CA LEU A 51 -29.78 -0.04 -6.25
C LEU A 51 -29.58 0.45 -4.80
N PHE A 52 -30.55 1.17 -4.24
CA PHE A 52 -30.49 1.67 -2.87
C PHE A 52 -30.62 0.54 -1.84
N ASN A 53 -31.40 -0.49 -2.12
CA ASN A 53 -31.57 -1.69 -1.28
C ASN A 53 -30.42 -2.70 -1.43
N ILE A 54 -29.43 -2.42 -2.29
CA ILE A 54 -28.29 -3.32 -2.58
C ILE A 54 -28.72 -4.65 -3.25
N GLU A 55 -29.91 -4.71 -3.81
CA GLU A 55 -30.45 -5.86 -4.56
C GLU A 55 -29.89 -5.94 -6.00
N ARG A 56 -29.30 -4.86 -6.50
CA ARG A 56 -28.74 -4.74 -7.84
C ARG A 56 -27.38 -4.05 -7.83
N ALA A 57 -26.51 -4.48 -8.75
CA ALA A 57 -25.27 -3.77 -9.05
C ALA A 57 -25.54 -2.59 -9.99
N GLY A 58 -24.81 -1.47 -9.80
CA GLY A 58 -24.89 -0.30 -10.67
C GLY A 58 -24.32 0.96 -10.02
N HIS A 59 -24.36 2.04 -10.79
CA HIS A 59 -23.81 3.33 -10.35
C HIS A 59 -24.94 4.30 -10.02
N VAL A 60 -24.84 4.96 -8.88
CA VAL A 60 -25.78 5.97 -8.40
C VAL A 60 -25.11 7.34 -8.37
N TYR A 61 -23.95 7.39 -7.71
CA TYR A 61 -23.20 8.60 -7.44
C TYR A 61 -21.70 8.28 -7.36
N SER A 62 -20.87 9.08 -8.00
CA SER A 62 -19.44 8.78 -8.18
C SER A 62 -18.63 8.71 -6.89
N ARG A 63 -19.11 9.24 -5.77
CA ARG A 63 -18.51 9.03 -4.46
C ARG A 63 -18.59 7.56 -4.03
N LEU A 64 -19.69 6.86 -4.36
CA LEU A 64 -19.91 5.45 -4.01
C LEU A 64 -19.27 4.49 -5.01
N SER A 65 -19.48 4.75 -6.29
CA SER A 65 -18.93 3.97 -7.39
C SER A 65 -18.98 4.76 -8.70
N ASN A 66 -18.00 4.51 -9.57
CA ASN A 66 -17.88 5.14 -10.88
C ASN A 66 -17.38 4.09 -11.89
N PRO A 67 -17.85 4.03 -13.13
CA PRO A 67 -17.44 3.01 -14.09
C PRO A 67 -15.92 2.97 -14.34
N THR A 68 -15.24 4.11 -14.37
CA THR A 68 -13.79 4.17 -14.53
C THR A 68 -13.06 3.61 -13.30
N ASN A 69 -13.53 3.97 -12.10
CA ASN A 69 -12.97 3.47 -10.84
C ASN A 69 -13.21 1.96 -10.69
N ALA A 70 -14.38 1.46 -11.12
CA ALA A 70 -14.71 0.04 -11.06
C ALA A 70 -13.71 -0.82 -11.84
N VAL A 71 -13.26 -0.37 -13.01
CA VAL A 71 -12.22 -1.08 -13.79
C VAL A 71 -10.90 -1.14 -12.99
N LEU A 72 -10.51 -0.07 -12.31
CA LEU A 72 -9.32 -0.06 -11.47
C LEU A 72 -9.46 -0.99 -10.26
N GLU A 73 -10.61 -0.95 -9.60
CA GLU A 73 -10.93 -1.79 -8.43
C GLU A 73 -10.91 -3.27 -8.78
N GLU A 74 -11.58 -3.68 -9.86
CA GLU A 74 -11.57 -5.05 -10.36
C GLU A 74 -10.17 -5.51 -10.79
N ARG A 75 -9.40 -4.63 -11.46
CA ARG A 75 -8.04 -4.95 -11.89
C ARG A 75 -7.12 -5.20 -10.71
N LEU A 76 -7.10 -4.32 -9.70
CA LEU A 76 -6.24 -4.53 -8.56
C LEU A 76 -6.69 -5.71 -7.70
N SER A 77 -7.99 -5.90 -7.51
CA SER A 77 -8.54 -7.09 -6.85
C SER A 77 -8.04 -8.38 -7.52
N ALA A 78 -8.10 -8.46 -8.85
CA ALA A 78 -7.62 -9.62 -9.60
C ALA A 78 -6.09 -9.81 -9.49
N LEU A 79 -5.31 -8.73 -9.45
CA LEU A 79 -3.85 -8.77 -9.31
C LEU A 79 -3.40 -9.24 -7.92
N GLU A 80 -4.12 -8.85 -6.87
CA GLU A 80 -3.87 -9.30 -5.50
C GLU A 80 -4.46 -10.69 -5.19
N GLY A 81 -5.44 -11.14 -5.98
CA GLY A 81 -6.21 -12.36 -5.70
C GLY A 81 -7.34 -12.15 -4.70
N GLY A 82 -7.81 -10.91 -4.55
CA GLY A 82 -8.91 -10.54 -3.66
C GLY A 82 -10.29 -10.71 -4.27
N VAL A 83 -11.33 -10.54 -3.44
CA VAL A 83 -12.75 -10.62 -3.84
C VAL A 83 -13.34 -9.25 -4.20
N GLY A 84 -12.66 -8.15 -3.84
CA GLY A 84 -13.10 -6.80 -4.15
C GLY A 84 -12.08 -5.75 -3.73
N ALA A 85 -12.21 -4.54 -4.32
CA ALA A 85 -11.38 -3.40 -3.93
C ALA A 85 -12.18 -2.09 -3.93
N ILE A 86 -11.66 -1.08 -3.23
CA ILE A 86 -12.19 0.29 -3.19
C ILE A 86 -11.07 1.27 -3.52
N ALA A 87 -11.32 2.12 -4.52
CA ALA A 87 -10.44 3.23 -4.87
C ALA A 87 -10.73 4.45 -3.98
N THR A 88 -9.69 4.97 -3.33
CA THR A 88 -9.75 6.09 -2.40
C THR A 88 -8.86 7.25 -2.83
N ALA A 89 -9.07 8.42 -2.25
CA ALA A 89 -8.35 9.64 -2.60
C ALA A 89 -6.84 9.61 -2.29
N SER A 90 -6.39 8.70 -1.42
CA SER A 90 -4.99 8.52 -1.05
C SER A 90 -4.78 7.19 -0.31
N GLY A 91 -3.53 6.72 -0.19
CA GLY A 91 -3.20 5.57 0.66
C GLY A 91 -3.61 5.76 2.12
N GLN A 92 -3.45 6.98 2.67
CA GLN A 92 -3.95 7.31 4.02
C GLN A 92 -5.46 7.17 4.13
N ALA A 93 -6.21 7.53 3.07
CA ALA A 93 -7.67 7.34 3.03
C ALA A 93 -8.04 5.85 3.00
N ALA A 94 -7.27 5.01 2.30
CA ALA A 94 -7.47 3.56 2.30
C ALA A 94 -7.20 2.95 3.69
N MET A 95 -6.10 3.34 4.35
CA MET A 95 -5.79 2.91 5.71
C MET A 95 -6.85 3.37 6.72
N HIS A 96 -7.25 4.64 6.68
CA HIS A 96 -8.31 5.16 7.53
C HIS A 96 -9.63 4.42 7.31
N LEU A 97 -9.99 4.12 6.05
CA LEU A 97 -11.20 3.38 5.70
C LEU A 97 -11.19 1.96 6.28
N ALA A 98 -10.05 1.25 6.20
CA ALA A 98 -9.90 -0.08 6.80
C ALA A 98 -10.15 -0.03 8.31
N VAL A 99 -9.48 0.90 9.02
CA VAL A 99 -9.65 1.07 10.47
C VAL A 99 -11.07 1.46 10.83
N ALA A 100 -11.65 2.47 10.15
CA ALA A 100 -12.99 2.96 10.47
C ALA A 100 -14.11 1.94 10.18
N THR A 101 -13.86 0.97 9.31
CA THR A 101 -14.80 -0.14 9.06
C THR A 101 -14.76 -1.20 10.15
N LEU A 102 -13.58 -1.44 10.75
CA LEU A 102 -13.35 -2.53 11.71
C LEU A 102 -13.38 -2.06 13.18
N CYS A 103 -12.99 -0.81 13.45
CA CYS A 103 -12.77 -0.30 14.80
C CYS A 103 -13.80 0.77 15.18
N SER A 104 -14.14 0.77 16.45
CA SER A 104 -14.96 1.78 17.13
C SER A 104 -14.20 2.37 18.32
N ALA A 105 -14.78 3.36 19.01
CA ALA A 105 -14.22 3.90 20.24
C ALA A 105 -14.10 2.81 21.32
N GLY A 106 -12.93 2.68 21.94
CA GLY A 106 -12.57 1.64 22.90
C GLY A 106 -11.81 0.45 22.29
N ASP A 107 -11.70 0.40 20.97
CA ASP A 107 -10.97 -0.66 20.27
C ASP A 107 -9.45 -0.38 20.20
N HIS A 108 -8.70 -1.43 19.91
CA HIS A 108 -7.25 -1.46 19.92
C HIS A 108 -6.68 -2.08 18.66
N ILE A 109 -5.50 -1.62 18.25
CA ILE A 109 -4.72 -2.11 17.10
C ILE A 109 -3.34 -2.54 17.60
N VAL A 110 -2.82 -3.67 17.12
CA VAL A 110 -1.39 -4.00 17.26
C VAL A 110 -0.71 -3.75 15.92
N ALA A 111 0.29 -2.90 15.90
CA ALA A 111 0.95 -2.49 14.68
C ALA A 111 2.48 -2.65 14.74
N SER A 112 3.09 -2.94 13.61
CA SER A 112 4.54 -2.79 13.46
C SER A 112 4.98 -1.37 13.80
N ARG A 113 6.13 -1.20 14.45
CA ARG A 113 6.72 0.14 14.64
C ARG A 113 7.42 0.68 13.39
N SER A 114 7.78 -0.18 12.43
CA SER A 114 8.44 0.19 11.19
C SER A 114 7.42 0.49 10.10
N LEU A 115 6.88 1.70 10.15
CA LEU A 115 5.80 2.16 9.28
C LEU A 115 6.14 3.47 8.57
N TYR A 116 5.43 3.74 7.50
CA TYR A 116 5.38 5.07 6.92
C TYR A 116 4.97 6.11 7.98
N GLY A 117 5.71 7.22 8.04
CA GLY A 117 5.50 8.24 9.09
C GLY A 117 4.08 8.79 9.15
N GLY A 118 3.36 8.87 8.02
CA GLY A 118 1.95 9.28 8.01
C GLY A 118 1.03 8.26 8.68
N THR A 119 1.28 6.97 8.48
CA THR A 119 0.53 5.89 9.12
C THR A 119 0.84 5.82 10.60
N HIS A 120 2.13 5.94 10.97
CA HIS A 120 2.51 6.04 12.38
C HIS A 120 1.78 7.19 13.08
N ASN A 121 1.79 8.39 12.50
CA ASN A 121 1.10 9.55 13.06
C ASN A 121 -0.44 9.35 13.13
N LEU A 122 -1.03 8.69 12.16
CA LEU A 122 -2.46 8.36 12.19
C LEU A 122 -2.78 7.48 13.40
N LEU A 123 -2.01 6.40 13.59
CA LEU A 123 -2.22 5.42 14.64
C LEU A 123 -1.86 5.97 16.05
N GLU A 124 -0.77 6.71 16.18
CA GLU A 124 -0.25 7.19 17.47
C GLU A 124 -0.98 8.43 17.99
N TYR A 125 -1.36 9.37 17.11
CA TYR A 125 -1.85 10.69 17.56
C TYR A 125 -3.26 11.00 17.10
N THR A 126 -3.69 10.51 15.95
CA THR A 126 -4.97 10.90 15.37
C THR A 126 -6.10 10.00 15.85
N LEU A 127 -5.94 8.68 15.76
CA LEU A 127 -6.97 7.71 16.14
C LEU A 127 -7.27 7.69 17.65
N PRO A 128 -6.33 7.94 18.58
CA PRO A 128 -6.66 8.07 19.99
C PRO A 128 -7.67 9.17 20.30
N ARG A 129 -7.73 10.22 19.46
CA ARG A 129 -8.78 11.26 19.57
C ARG A 129 -10.20 10.74 19.28
N PHE A 130 -10.29 9.59 18.62
CA PHE A 130 -11.54 8.87 18.33
C PHE A 130 -11.70 7.64 19.20
N GLY A 131 -10.84 7.50 20.22
CA GLY A 131 -10.89 6.40 21.20
C GLY A 131 -10.33 5.07 20.70
N ILE A 132 -9.53 5.06 19.63
CA ILE A 132 -8.87 3.86 19.11
C ILE A 132 -7.39 3.92 19.47
N GLU A 133 -6.93 2.97 20.29
CA GLU A 133 -5.55 2.91 20.78
C GLU A 133 -4.68 1.96 19.95
N THR A 134 -3.37 2.19 19.94
CA THR A 134 -2.42 1.34 19.19
C THR A 134 -1.23 0.97 20.04
N THR A 135 -0.85 -0.32 20.03
CA THR A 135 0.44 -0.79 20.55
C THR A 135 1.39 -1.08 19.40
N PHE A 136 2.55 -0.41 19.39
CA PHE A 136 3.60 -0.63 18.40
C PHE A 136 4.60 -1.66 18.89
N VAL A 137 4.92 -2.63 18.02
CA VAL A 137 5.82 -3.75 18.34
C VAL A 137 6.95 -3.91 17.32
N ASP A 138 7.96 -4.68 17.67
CA ASP A 138 9.06 -5.00 16.76
C ASP A 138 8.56 -5.88 15.60
N PRO A 139 8.71 -5.45 14.31
CA PRO A 139 8.26 -6.22 13.15
C PRO A 139 8.91 -7.60 13.02
N ARG A 140 10.11 -7.79 13.58
CA ARG A 140 10.83 -9.08 13.56
C ARG A 140 10.38 -10.03 14.64
N SER A 141 9.55 -9.62 15.59
CA SER A 141 9.11 -10.43 16.73
C SER A 141 7.64 -10.80 16.62
N VAL A 142 7.33 -11.96 16.05
CA VAL A 142 5.97 -12.52 16.02
C VAL A 142 5.39 -12.63 17.43
N GLU A 143 6.22 -12.99 18.41
CA GLU A 143 5.80 -13.09 19.82
C GLU A 143 5.45 -11.74 20.43
N ALA A 144 6.10 -10.65 20.00
CA ALA A 144 5.72 -9.31 20.45
C ALA A 144 4.31 -8.91 19.96
N PHE A 145 3.95 -9.28 18.71
CA PHE A 145 2.58 -9.11 18.21
C PHE A 145 1.59 -9.92 19.04
N ARG A 146 1.87 -11.21 19.28
CA ARG A 146 1.01 -12.09 20.09
C ARG A 146 0.80 -11.55 21.50
N SER A 147 1.86 -11.13 22.17
CA SER A 147 1.83 -10.64 23.55
C SER A 147 1.13 -9.27 23.70
N ALA A 148 1.06 -8.47 22.64
CA ALA A 148 0.39 -7.18 22.65
C ALA A 148 -1.13 -7.26 22.40
N ILE A 149 -1.66 -8.43 22.05
CA ILE A 149 -3.09 -8.63 21.81
C ILE A 149 -3.87 -8.52 23.13
N THR A 150 -4.92 -7.72 23.09
CA THR A 150 -5.88 -7.54 24.19
C THR A 150 -7.29 -7.98 23.76
N PRO A 151 -8.26 -8.10 24.68
CA PRO A 151 -9.64 -8.38 24.31
C PRO A 151 -10.25 -7.34 23.35
N SER A 152 -9.79 -6.08 23.39
CA SER A 152 -10.24 -4.99 22.51
C SER A 152 -9.48 -4.90 21.19
N THR A 153 -8.46 -5.72 20.96
CA THR A 153 -7.72 -5.70 19.70
C THR A 153 -8.59 -6.17 18.55
N LYS A 154 -8.62 -5.40 17.46
CA LYS A 154 -9.44 -5.69 16.27
C LYS A 154 -8.63 -6.16 15.06
N LEU A 155 -7.38 -5.75 14.93
CA LEU A 155 -6.55 -6.13 13.80
C LEU A 155 -5.06 -6.10 14.16
N LEU A 156 -4.27 -6.86 13.42
CA LEU A 156 -2.82 -6.68 13.31
C LEU A 156 -2.51 -5.88 12.04
N PHE A 157 -1.55 -4.97 12.13
CA PHE A 157 -1.13 -4.14 11.00
C PHE A 157 0.39 -4.11 10.81
N GLY A 158 0.83 -4.16 9.54
CA GLY A 158 2.23 -3.93 9.18
C GLY A 158 2.42 -3.63 7.70
N GLU A 159 3.63 -3.20 7.36
CA GLU A 159 4.10 -3.02 5.98
C GLU A 159 4.97 -4.22 5.59
N ILE A 160 4.84 -4.75 4.36
CA ILE A 160 5.69 -5.88 3.90
C ILE A 160 7.16 -5.54 4.03
N LEU A 161 7.52 -4.33 3.66
CA LEU A 161 8.86 -3.75 3.77
C LEU A 161 8.76 -2.49 4.63
N GLY A 162 9.29 -2.55 5.83
CA GLY A 162 9.25 -1.46 6.80
C GLY A 162 9.97 -0.20 6.31
N ASN A 163 9.57 0.94 6.81
CA ASN A 163 10.13 2.24 6.45
C ASN A 163 10.68 2.95 7.71
N PRO A 164 11.96 3.32 7.77
CA PRO A 164 12.98 3.31 6.69
C PRO A 164 13.93 2.10 6.69
N GLY A 165 13.83 1.19 7.66
CA GLY A 165 14.83 0.13 7.91
C GLY A 165 14.72 -1.09 7.01
N LEU A 166 13.67 -1.20 6.21
CA LEU A 166 13.37 -2.33 5.29
C LEU A 166 13.30 -3.69 6.00
N GLU A 167 12.85 -3.69 7.25
CA GLU A 167 12.47 -4.93 7.93
C GLU A 167 11.42 -5.66 7.11
N VAL A 168 11.59 -6.96 6.91
CA VAL A 168 10.64 -7.80 6.18
C VAL A 168 9.66 -8.41 7.15
N LEU A 169 8.38 -8.19 6.93
CA LEU A 169 7.31 -8.71 7.78
C LEU A 169 7.03 -10.18 7.47
N ASP A 170 7.04 -11.06 8.48
CA ASP A 170 6.66 -12.47 8.30
C ASP A 170 5.13 -12.60 8.24
N LEU A 171 4.60 -12.45 7.02
CA LEU A 171 3.16 -12.42 6.77
C LEU A 171 2.46 -13.69 7.25
N SER A 172 3.01 -14.87 6.92
CA SER A 172 2.36 -16.14 7.25
C SER A 172 2.32 -16.38 8.76
N ALA A 173 3.40 -16.09 9.47
CA ALA A 173 3.42 -16.23 10.91
C ALA A 173 2.50 -15.21 11.61
N LEU A 174 2.38 -14.00 11.10
CA LEU A 174 1.47 -12.99 11.65
C LEU A 174 0.01 -13.28 11.31
N ALA A 175 -0.27 -13.86 10.14
CA ALA A 175 -1.61 -14.32 9.78
C ALA A 175 -2.10 -15.41 10.76
N GLU A 176 -1.23 -16.39 11.08
CA GLU A 176 -1.55 -17.40 12.11
C GLU A 176 -1.87 -16.76 13.47
N VAL A 177 -1.06 -15.79 13.92
CA VAL A 177 -1.31 -15.07 15.18
C VAL A 177 -2.64 -14.31 15.15
N ALA A 178 -2.94 -13.64 14.04
CA ALA A 178 -4.18 -12.87 13.88
C ALA A 178 -5.40 -13.79 13.88
N HIS A 179 -5.36 -14.85 13.07
CA HIS A 179 -6.48 -15.80 12.91
C HIS A 179 -6.72 -16.60 14.19
N ASP A 180 -5.67 -17.07 14.88
CA ASP A 180 -5.80 -17.72 16.19
C ASP A 180 -6.51 -16.85 17.23
N ALA A 181 -6.35 -15.53 17.11
CA ALA A 181 -7.00 -14.55 17.99
C ALA A 181 -8.35 -14.03 17.43
N GLY A 182 -8.83 -14.57 16.31
CA GLY A 182 -10.12 -14.22 15.68
C GLY A 182 -10.15 -12.80 15.10
N MET A 183 -9.04 -12.32 14.55
CA MET A 183 -8.93 -10.99 13.93
C MET A 183 -8.19 -11.04 12.59
N PRO A 184 -8.42 -10.08 11.66
CA PRO A 184 -7.73 -10.02 10.38
C PRO A 184 -6.31 -9.46 10.52
N LEU A 185 -5.45 -9.88 9.56
CA LEU A 185 -4.17 -9.25 9.25
C LEU A 185 -4.37 -8.23 8.13
N VAL A 186 -4.06 -6.96 8.42
CA VAL A 186 -4.09 -5.84 7.45
C VAL A 186 -2.65 -5.49 7.07
N VAL A 187 -2.35 -5.44 5.78
CA VAL A 187 -0.99 -5.26 5.27
C VAL A 187 -0.91 -4.12 4.26
N ASP A 188 0.01 -3.19 4.45
CA ASP A 188 0.38 -2.22 3.41
C ASP A 188 1.44 -2.84 2.48
N SER A 189 1.07 -2.98 1.19
CA SER A 189 1.90 -3.55 0.14
C SER A 189 2.40 -2.50 -0.87
N THR A 190 2.47 -1.25 -0.46
CA THR A 190 2.84 -0.12 -1.34
C THR A 190 4.23 -0.29 -1.97
N PHE A 191 5.22 -0.78 -1.22
CA PHE A 191 6.59 -0.96 -1.73
C PHE A 191 6.71 -2.19 -2.65
N ALA A 192 6.06 -3.28 -2.29
CA ALA A 192 6.13 -4.54 -3.02
C ALA A 192 5.27 -4.51 -4.29
N THR A 193 4.10 -3.90 -4.26
CA THR A 193 3.04 -4.06 -5.26
C THR A 193 2.64 -5.53 -5.43
N PRO A 194 1.51 -5.86 -6.06
CA PRO A 194 1.17 -7.27 -6.32
C PRO A 194 2.14 -7.99 -7.27
N TYR A 195 3.07 -7.26 -7.89
CA TYR A 195 4.09 -7.86 -8.75
C TYR A 195 5.17 -8.60 -7.97
N LEU A 196 5.67 -8.02 -6.87
CA LEU A 196 6.74 -8.64 -6.06
C LEU A 196 6.18 -9.57 -4.99
N CYS A 197 5.04 -9.21 -4.38
CA CYS A 197 4.36 -10.01 -3.36
C CYS A 197 2.86 -9.76 -3.39
N LYS A 198 2.10 -10.84 -3.24
CA LYS A 198 0.64 -10.79 -3.01
C LYS A 198 0.37 -11.20 -1.57
N PRO A 199 0.14 -10.27 -0.65
CA PRO A 199 -0.03 -10.61 0.77
C PRO A 199 -1.14 -11.62 1.05
N ILE A 200 -2.20 -11.61 0.24
CA ILE A 200 -3.34 -12.55 0.38
C ILE A 200 -2.89 -14.00 0.23
N GLU A 201 -1.94 -14.29 -0.69
CA GLU A 201 -1.38 -15.65 -0.85
C GLU A 201 -0.55 -16.10 0.39
N HIS A 202 -0.23 -15.16 1.29
CA HIS A 202 0.50 -15.40 2.54
C HIS A 202 -0.34 -15.22 3.80
N GLY A 203 -1.69 -15.18 3.65
CA GLY A 203 -2.63 -15.14 4.75
C GLY A 203 -3.08 -13.76 5.20
N ALA A 204 -2.67 -12.67 4.53
CA ALA A 204 -3.27 -11.36 4.79
C ALA A 204 -4.74 -11.32 4.33
N ASP A 205 -5.59 -10.69 5.11
CA ASP A 205 -7.02 -10.59 4.81
C ASP A 205 -7.37 -9.30 4.08
N ILE A 206 -6.66 -8.23 4.41
CA ILE A 206 -6.91 -6.89 3.86
C ILE A 206 -5.58 -6.29 3.41
N VAL A 207 -5.54 -5.78 2.17
CA VAL A 207 -4.34 -5.14 1.62
C VAL A 207 -4.60 -3.67 1.32
N VAL A 208 -3.67 -2.82 1.75
CA VAL A 208 -3.68 -1.38 1.50
C VAL A 208 -2.57 -1.01 0.51
N HIS A 209 -2.88 -0.13 -0.44
CA HIS A 209 -1.91 0.46 -1.34
C HIS A 209 -2.01 1.98 -1.39
N SER A 210 -0.88 2.65 -1.32
CA SER A 210 -0.76 3.99 -1.89
C SER A 210 -0.56 3.87 -3.40
N ALA A 211 -1.63 4.04 -4.18
CA ALA A 211 -1.56 4.00 -5.64
C ALA A 211 -0.74 5.17 -6.22
N THR A 212 -0.45 6.18 -5.40
CA THR A 212 0.46 7.31 -5.67
C THR A 212 1.85 6.85 -6.11
N LYS A 213 2.30 5.67 -5.63
CA LYS A 213 3.66 5.16 -5.74
C LYS A 213 3.83 4.29 -7.01
N PHE A 214 4.39 3.13 -6.88
CA PHE A 214 4.70 2.23 -8.01
C PHE A 214 3.48 1.85 -8.87
N LEU A 215 2.26 1.81 -8.34
CA LEU A 215 1.07 1.49 -9.13
C LEU A 215 0.85 2.52 -10.23
N SER A 216 0.83 3.82 -9.92
CA SER A 216 0.81 4.87 -10.96
C SER A 216 2.18 5.08 -11.61
N GLY A 217 3.26 5.03 -10.83
CA GLY A 217 4.65 4.98 -11.24
C GLY A 217 5.25 6.23 -11.88
N HIS A 218 4.53 7.36 -11.92
CA HIS A 218 4.96 8.55 -12.67
C HIS A 218 4.93 9.85 -11.85
N GLY A 219 4.58 9.77 -10.56
CA GLY A 219 4.53 10.93 -9.67
C GLY A 219 3.47 11.99 -10.03
N ILE A 220 2.42 11.60 -10.77
CA ILE A 220 1.43 12.54 -11.35
C ILE A 220 0.09 12.59 -10.61
N VAL A 221 -0.22 11.59 -9.77
CA VAL A 221 -1.49 11.48 -9.06
C VAL A 221 -1.32 11.05 -7.62
N ILE A 222 -2.29 11.39 -6.79
CA ILE A 222 -2.44 10.86 -5.43
C ILE A 222 -3.66 9.95 -5.43
N GLY A 223 -3.50 8.71 -4.95
CA GLY A 223 -4.57 7.74 -4.86
C GLY A 223 -4.24 6.63 -3.86
N GLY A 224 -5.27 5.90 -3.45
CA GLY A 224 -5.16 4.72 -2.61
C GLY A 224 -6.11 3.63 -3.06
N LEU A 225 -5.84 2.42 -2.64
CA LEU A 225 -6.68 1.26 -2.88
C LEU A 225 -6.71 0.38 -1.62
N LEU A 226 -7.90 -0.09 -1.30
CA LEU A 226 -8.17 -1.06 -0.24
C LEU A 226 -8.67 -2.34 -0.91
N VAL A 227 -8.03 -3.47 -0.65
CA VAL A 227 -8.39 -4.78 -1.23
C VAL A 227 -8.81 -5.71 -0.11
N ASP A 228 -9.92 -6.41 -0.32
CA ASP A 228 -10.41 -7.47 0.56
C ASP A 228 -10.05 -8.83 -0.03
N GLY A 229 -9.37 -9.67 0.75
CA GLY A 229 -9.03 -11.04 0.37
C GLY A 229 -10.23 -11.99 0.34
N GLY A 230 -11.29 -11.67 1.08
CA GLY A 230 -12.46 -12.54 1.26
C GLY A 230 -12.13 -13.83 2.02
N THR A 231 -11.01 -13.84 2.74
CA THR A 231 -10.46 -15.03 3.42
C THR A 231 -10.87 -15.10 4.89
N PHE A 232 -11.17 -13.96 5.50
CA PHE A 232 -11.54 -13.89 6.91
C PHE A 232 -13.02 -14.23 7.12
N ASP A 233 -13.29 -15.11 8.09
CA ASP A 233 -14.65 -15.51 8.46
C ASP A 233 -15.24 -14.49 9.46
N TRP A 234 -15.98 -13.53 8.93
CA TRP A 234 -16.62 -12.48 9.73
C TRP A 234 -17.73 -13.01 10.63
N GLU A 235 -18.46 -14.05 10.21
CA GLU A 235 -19.62 -14.59 10.95
C GLU A 235 -19.20 -15.25 12.26
N THR A 236 -18.09 -15.96 12.26
CA THR A 236 -17.64 -16.71 13.46
C THR A 236 -16.89 -15.82 14.46
N SER A 237 -16.49 -14.61 14.06
CA SER A 237 -15.77 -13.68 14.94
C SER A 237 -16.69 -12.78 15.73
N GLU A 238 -16.75 -12.97 17.06
CA GLU A 238 -17.48 -12.10 17.96
C GLU A 238 -16.89 -10.68 18.11
N ARG A 239 -15.75 -10.42 17.45
CA ARG A 239 -15.01 -9.15 17.58
C ARG A 239 -15.58 -8.00 16.75
N PHE A 240 -16.41 -8.29 15.73
CA PHE A 240 -16.86 -7.31 14.74
C PHE A 240 -18.37 -7.07 14.76
N PRO A 241 -18.94 -6.50 15.87
CA PRO A 241 -20.36 -6.19 15.91
C PRO A 241 -20.82 -5.26 14.79
N THR A 242 -19.89 -4.43 14.27
CA THR A 242 -20.15 -3.59 13.10
C THR A 242 -20.51 -4.38 11.83
N LEU A 243 -20.12 -5.65 11.73
CA LEU A 243 -20.42 -6.52 10.58
C LEU A 243 -21.47 -7.59 10.91
N THR A 244 -21.55 -8.02 12.19
CA THR A 244 -22.36 -9.17 12.62
C THR A 244 -23.64 -8.80 13.34
N GLN A 245 -23.89 -7.50 13.60
CA GLN A 245 -25.13 -7.01 14.20
C GLN A 245 -25.96 -6.18 13.22
N PRO A 246 -27.29 -6.08 13.43
CA PRO A 246 -28.16 -5.25 12.62
C PRO A 246 -27.69 -3.80 12.56
N TYR A 247 -27.61 -3.24 11.36
CA TYR A 247 -27.23 -1.86 11.14
C TYR A 247 -28.45 -1.02 10.75
N GLU A 248 -28.91 -0.18 11.69
CA GLU A 248 -30.11 0.67 11.51
C GLU A 248 -30.02 1.58 10.27
N GLY A 249 -28.81 2.04 9.91
CA GLY A 249 -28.57 2.87 8.73
C GLY A 249 -28.83 2.18 7.38
N PHE A 250 -29.05 0.85 7.40
CA PHE A 250 -29.44 0.02 6.26
C PHE A 250 -30.57 -0.95 6.64
N HIS A 251 -31.62 -0.46 7.30
CA HIS A 251 -32.83 -1.24 7.59
C HIS A 251 -32.54 -2.57 8.34
N ASP A 252 -31.68 -2.50 9.36
CA ASP A 252 -31.25 -3.63 10.19
C ASP A 252 -30.54 -4.77 9.46
N LEU A 253 -29.93 -4.47 8.30
CA LEU A 253 -29.12 -5.41 7.56
C LEU A 253 -27.90 -5.86 8.37
N VAL A 254 -27.62 -7.17 8.37
CA VAL A 254 -26.40 -7.77 8.95
C VAL A 254 -25.44 -8.08 7.81
N PHE A 255 -24.34 -7.34 7.71
CA PHE A 255 -23.43 -7.45 6.56
C PHE A 255 -22.79 -8.83 6.41
N ALA A 256 -22.42 -9.48 7.52
CA ALA A 256 -21.82 -10.81 7.46
C ALA A 256 -22.79 -11.86 6.95
N GLU A 257 -24.05 -11.85 7.40
CA GLU A 257 -25.09 -12.81 6.95
C GLU A 257 -25.46 -12.60 5.48
N GLU A 258 -25.58 -11.35 5.03
CA GLU A 258 -26.05 -11.03 3.68
C GLU A 258 -24.96 -11.17 2.62
N PHE A 259 -23.69 -10.83 2.95
CA PHE A 259 -22.61 -10.74 1.97
C PHE A 259 -21.48 -11.74 2.20
N GLY A 260 -21.47 -12.47 3.31
CA GLY A 260 -20.43 -13.46 3.63
C GLY A 260 -19.01 -12.93 3.44
N PRO A 261 -18.19 -13.51 2.53
CA PRO A 261 -16.83 -13.06 2.27
C PRO A 261 -16.70 -11.61 1.79
N LEU A 262 -17.79 -11.01 1.28
CA LEU A 262 -17.83 -9.62 0.81
C LEU A 262 -18.30 -8.64 1.89
N ALA A 263 -18.55 -9.08 3.12
CA ALA A 263 -19.12 -8.26 4.19
C ALA A 263 -18.30 -7.01 4.47
N PHE A 264 -16.98 -7.16 4.65
CA PHE A 264 -16.07 -6.05 4.93
C PHE A 264 -16.06 -5.03 3.80
N ILE A 265 -15.79 -5.46 2.56
CA ILE A 265 -15.66 -4.54 1.43
C ILE A 265 -16.99 -3.86 1.09
N THR A 266 -18.12 -4.56 1.30
CA THR A 266 -19.45 -3.99 1.09
C THR A 266 -19.74 -2.91 2.14
N ARG A 267 -19.46 -3.16 3.41
CA ARG A 267 -19.63 -2.16 4.46
C ARG A 267 -18.68 -0.98 4.26
N ALA A 268 -17.42 -1.22 3.97
CA ALA A 268 -16.45 -0.17 3.67
C ALA A 268 -16.93 0.75 2.54
N ARG A 269 -17.62 0.21 1.52
CA ARG A 269 -18.20 0.99 0.42
C ARG A 269 -19.50 1.68 0.81
N LYS A 270 -20.42 0.96 1.44
CA LYS A 270 -21.79 1.45 1.65
C LYS A 270 -21.90 2.45 2.83
N GLU A 271 -21.08 2.29 3.85
CA GLU A 271 -20.96 3.22 4.98
C GLU A 271 -19.67 4.04 4.86
N GLY A 272 -18.51 3.41 4.88
CA GLY A 272 -17.23 4.08 5.01
C GLY A 272 -16.97 5.13 3.94
N ILE A 273 -16.85 4.74 2.67
CA ILE A 273 -16.58 5.70 1.59
C ILE A 273 -17.73 6.69 1.37
N ARG A 274 -18.98 6.24 1.60
CA ARG A 274 -20.16 7.10 1.51
C ARG A 274 -20.09 8.26 2.49
N ASP A 275 -19.77 7.97 3.75
CA ASP A 275 -19.89 8.91 4.86
C ASP A 275 -18.62 9.72 5.08
N PHE A 276 -17.43 9.11 4.97
CA PHE A 276 -16.15 9.82 5.06
C PHE A 276 -15.75 10.56 3.78
N GLY A 277 -16.28 10.15 2.61
CA GLY A 277 -16.20 10.92 1.38
C GLY A 277 -14.85 10.90 0.64
N ALA A 278 -13.86 10.14 1.08
CA ALA A 278 -12.50 10.12 0.52
C ALA A 278 -12.40 9.30 -0.78
N CYS A 279 -13.30 9.54 -1.75
CA CYS A 279 -13.37 8.84 -3.03
C CYS A 279 -12.27 9.31 -4.01
N MET A 280 -11.87 8.42 -4.91
CA MET A 280 -10.93 8.74 -6.00
C MET A 280 -11.67 9.41 -7.16
N ALA A 281 -11.07 10.44 -7.78
CA ALA A 281 -11.58 11.02 -9.02
C ALA A 281 -11.38 10.06 -10.21
N PRO A 282 -12.34 9.97 -11.18
CA PRO A 282 -12.21 9.08 -12.33
C PRO A 282 -10.95 9.32 -13.18
N THR A 283 -10.53 10.58 -13.32
CA THR A 283 -9.27 10.93 -13.99
C THR A 283 -8.05 10.36 -13.28
N THR A 284 -8.04 10.34 -11.94
CA THR A 284 -6.98 9.71 -11.15
C THR A 284 -6.98 8.19 -11.38
N ALA A 285 -8.15 7.54 -11.33
CA ALA A 285 -8.29 6.11 -11.61
C ALA A 285 -7.76 5.75 -13.00
N PHE A 286 -8.08 6.56 -14.02
CA PHE A 286 -7.55 6.38 -15.38
C PHE A 286 -6.02 6.42 -15.41
N HIS A 287 -5.39 7.40 -14.77
CA HIS A 287 -3.92 7.49 -14.72
C HIS A 287 -3.28 6.32 -13.96
N VAL A 288 -3.89 5.84 -12.87
CA VAL A 288 -3.42 4.65 -12.16
C VAL A 288 -3.52 3.40 -13.04
N LEU A 289 -4.62 3.25 -13.80
CA LEU A 289 -4.78 2.16 -14.77
C LEU A 289 -3.66 2.16 -15.81
N GLN A 290 -3.30 3.33 -16.38
CA GLN A 290 -2.18 3.44 -17.32
C GLN A 290 -0.84 3.00 -16.67
N GLY A 291 -0.62 3.34 -15.40
CA GLY A 291 0.54 2.87 -14.65
C GLY A 291 0.54 1.35 -14.45
N ILE A 292 -0.58 0.75 -14.10
CA ILE A 292 -0.71 -0.69 -13.86
C ILE A 292 -0.44 -1.50 -15.13
N GLU A 293 -0.85 -1.02 -16.30
CA GLU A 293 -0.62 -1.71 -17.58
C GLU A 293 0.86 -2.02 -17.86
N THR A 294 1.77 -1.19 -17.34
CA THR A 294 3.23 -1.39 -17.49
C THR A 294 3.92 -1.78 -16.18
N LEU A 295 3.17 -2.09 -15.14
CA LEU A 295 3.73 -2.40 -13.82
C LEU A 295 4.79 -3.52 -13.85
N PRO A 296 4.57 -4.67 -14.50
CA PRO A 296 5.57 -5.74 -14.52
C PRO A 296 6.90 -5.30 -15.13
N LEU A 297 6.84 -4.61 -16.25
CA LEU A 297 8.04 -4.11 -16.96
C LEU A 297 8.81 -3.09 -16.11
N ARG A 298 8.08 -2.17 -15.45
CA ARG A 298 8.69 -1.17 -14.58
C ARG A 298 9.30 -1.78 -13.33
N MET A 299 8.57 -2.67 -12.64
CA MET A 299 9.07 -3.29 -11.42
C MET A 299 10.30 -4.16 -11.68
N GLN A 300 10.32 -4.91 -12.76
CA GLN A 300 11.53 -5.65 -13.19
C GLN A 300 12.72 -4.71 -13.36
N ARG A 301 12.55 -3.61 -14.11
CA ARG A 301 13.62 -2.64 -14.35
C ARG A 301 14.04 -1.92 -13.07
N HIS A 302 13.11 -1.55 -12.23
CA HIS A 302 13.37 -0.96 -10.90
C HIS A 302 14.27 -1.88 -10.06
N VAL A 303 13.93 -3.16 -9.93
CA VAL A 303 14.71 -4.15 -9.17
C VAL A 303 16.10 -4.36 -9.78
N GLU A 304 16.21 -4.52 -11.11
CA GLU A 304 17.49 -4.66 -11.82
C GLU A 304 18.41 -3.46 -11.56
N ASN A 305 17.90 -2.26 -11.70
CA ASN A 305 18.65 -1.04 -11.43
C ASN A 305 19.08 -0.95 -9.96
N THR A 306 18.16 -1.28 -9.05
CA THR A 306 18.43 -1.24 -7.61
C THR A 306 19.56 -2.19 -7.22
N ARG A 307 19.56 -3.42 -7.71
CA ARG A 307 20.64 -4.39 -7.46
C ARG A 307 22.00 -3.87 -7.90
N ARG A 308 22.09 -3.20 -9.06
CA ARG A 308 23.34 -2.61 -9.56
C ARG A 308 23.80 -1.43 -8.73
N VAL A 309 22.87 -0.57 -8.30
CA VAL A 309 23.18 0.58 -7.41
C VAL A 309 23.59 0.09 -6.02
N VAL A 310 22.89 -0.88 -5.47
CA VAL A 310 23.22 -1.48 -4.17
C VAL A 310 24.61 -2.08 -4.17
N ALA A 311 24.96 -2.90 -5.20
CA ALA A 311 26.29 -3.47 -5.33
C ALA A 311 27.39 -2.41 -5.40
N PHE A 312 27.18 -1.31 -6.13
CA PHE A 312 28.11 -0.20 -6.18
C PHE A 312 28.28 0.51 -4.82
N LEU A 313 27.19 0.72 -4.08
CA LEU A 313 27.24 1.40 -2.79
C LEU A 313 27.83 0.52 -1.70
N ASP A 314 27.54 -0.77 -1.69
CA ASP A 314 28.03 -1.71 -0.68
C ASP A 314 29.58 -1.89 -0.72
N GLU A 315 30.18 -1.74 -1.90
CA GLU A 315 31.63 -1.80 -2.09
C GLU A 315 32.33 -0.41 -1.94
N HIS A 316 31.57 0.68 -1.81
CA HIS A 316 32.15 2.03 -1.86
C HIS A 316 32.71 2.49 -0.52
N GLU A 317 33.98 2.96 -0.48
CA GLU A 317 34.71 3.35 0.75
C GLU A 317 34.05 4.44 1.57
N ALA A 318 33.26 5.36 0.97
CA ALA A 318 32.53 6.41 1.66
C ALA A 318 31.21 5.94 2.28
N VAL A 319 30.79 4.70 2.03
CA VAL A 319 29.57 4.09 2.58
C VAL A 319 29.92 3.26 3.81
N GLU A 320 29.13 3.39 4.86
CA GLU A 320 29.29 2.66 6.11
C GLU A 320 28.50 1.34 6.08
N SER A 321 27.26 1.41 5.57
CA SER A 321 26.37 0.26 5.46
C SER A 321 25.27 0.51 4.42
N VAL A 322 24.77 -0.55 3.83
CA VAL A 322 23.60 -0.54 2.95
C VAL A 322 22.51 -1.42 3.58
N LEU A 323 21.28 -0.89 3.66
CA LEU A 323 20.12 -1.60 4.18
C LEU A 323 19.25 -2.02 2.98
N TYR A 324 19.42 -3.24 2.52
CA TYR A 324 18.63 -3.81 1.42
C TYR A 324 18.44 -5.32 1.64
N PRO A 325 17.20 -5.85 1.59
CA PRO A 325 16.90 -7.21 2.03
C PRO A 325 17.55 -8.35 1.23
N GLU A 326 18.10 -8.08 0.05
CA GLU A 326 18.82 -9.08 -0.75
C GLU A 326 20.29 -9.23 -0.38
N LEU A 327 20.86 -8.34 0.45
CA LEU A 327 22.25 -8.44 0.89
C LEU A 327 22.42 -9.54 1.95
N ASP A 328 23.57 -10.24 1.91
CA ASP A 328 23.91 -11.28 2.88
C ASP A 328 23.98 -10.74 4.32
N SER A 329 24.29 -9.46 4.47
CA SER A 329 24.35 -8.77 5.76
C SER A 329 22.98 -8.40 6.34
N HIS A 330 21.89 -8.50 5.55
CA HIS A 330 20.57 -8.11 6.03
C HIS A 330 19.94 -9.21 6.91
N PRO A 331 19.45 -8.87 8.12
CA PRO A 331 18.91 -9.86 9.06
C PRO A 331 17.76 -10.71 8.50
N ASP A 332 16.93 -10.12 7.64
CA ASP A 332 15.72 -10.74 7.11
C ASP A 332 15.91 -11.34 5.70
N ARG A 333 17.17 -11.57 5.27
CA ARG A 333 17.49 -12.04 3.90
C ARG A 333 16.77 -13.34 3.53
N GLU A 334 16.74 -14.32 4.43
CA GLU A 334 16.07 -15.60 4.16
C GLU A 334 14.56 -15.42 3.98
N LEU A 335 13.93 -14.61 4.84
CA LEU A 335 12.52 -14.29 4.75
C LEU A 335 12.23 -13.53 3.45
N ALA A 336 13.07 -12.54 3.11
CA ALA A 336 12.96 -11.79 1.86
C ALA A 336 13.03 -12.69 0.63
N SER A 337 13.95 -13.65 0.61
CA SER A 337 14.10 -14.58 -0.52
C SER A 337 12.87 -15.47 -0.73
N ARG A 338 12.14 -15.82 0.33
CA ARG A 338 10.90 -16.61 0.26
C ARG A 338 9.70 -15.76 -0.13
N LEU A 339 9.56 -14.59 0.49
CA LEU A 339 8.39 -13.72 0.34
C LEU A 339 8.44 -12.89 -0.95
N LEU A 340 9.64 -12.49 -1.38
CA LEU A 340 9.91 -11.57 -2.48
C LEU A 340 10.82 -12.22 -3.56
N PRO A 341 10.45 -13.34 -4.17
CA PRO A 341 11.33 -14.10 -5.07
C PRO A 341 11.72 -13.34 -6.33
N LYS A 342 10.95 -12.30 -6.71
CA LYS A 342 11.26 -11.43 -7.85
C LYS A 342 12.18 -10.26 -7.48
N GLY A 343 12.43 -10.03 -6.19
CA GLY A 343 13.30 -8.98 -5.66
C GLY A 343 12.64 -8.13 -4.58
N ALA A 344 13.47 -7.45 -3.78
CA ALA A 344 13.05 -6.68 -2.61
C ALA A 344 12.66 -5.21 -2.93
N GLY A 345 12.28 -4.94 -4.17
CA GLY A 345 11.81 -3.61 -4.59
C GLY A 345 12.93 -2.63 -4.95
N ALA A 346 12.57 -1.35 -4.95
CA ALA A 346 13.44 -0.29 -5.46
C ALA A 346 13.60 0.89 -4.49
N VAL A 347 13.21 0.70 -3.24
CA VAL A 347 13.46 1.66 -2.16
C VAL A 347 14.43 1.03 -1.18
N PHE A 348 15.49 1.73 -0.85
CA PHE A 348 16.45 1.29 0.16
C PHE A 348 17.16 2.46 0.81
N SER A 349 17.88 2.17 1.89
CA SER A 349 18.66 3.17 2.63
C SER A 349 20.12 2.75 2.74
N PHE A 350 21.01 3.72 2.84
CA PHE A 350 22.42 3.49 3.18
C PHE A 350 22.93 4.57 4.10
N ASN A 351 23.96 4.28 4.89
CA ASN A 351 24.63 5.23 5.75
C ASN A 351 25.93 5.72 5.09
N ILE A 352 26.05 7.04 4.95
CA ILE A 352 27.28 7.68 4.45
C ILE A 352 28.19 8.04 5.63
N LYS A 353 29.50 7.78 5.48
CA LYS A 353 30.49 8.19 6.46
C LYS A 353 30.59 9.71 6.55
N GLY A 354 30.73 10.25 7.77
CA GLY A 354 30.79 11.69 8.01
C GLY A 354 29.48 12.35 8.44
N GLY A 355 28.45 11.53 8.69
CA GLY A 355 27.20 11.94 9.33
C GLY A 355 26.41 12.99 8.55
N ARG A 356 25.71 13.88 9.27
CA ARG A 356 24.75 14.85 8.71
C ARG A 356 25.38 15.79 7.67
N GLY A 357 26.62 16.25 7.90
CA GLY A 357 27.34 17.14 6.99
C GLY A 357 27.64 16.48 5.65
N ALA A 358 28.13 15.24 5.68
CA ALA A 358 28.43 14.44 4.50
C ALA A 358 27.14 14.08 3.74
N GLY A 359 26.06 13.68 4.42
CA GLY A 359 24.77 13.40 3.82
C GLY A 359 24.19 14.61 3.08
N ARG A 360 24.30 15.80 3.65
CA ARG A 360 23.88 17.05 3.01
C ARG A 360 24.71 17.35 1.77
N ALA A 361 26.05 17.32 1.90
CA ALA A 361 26.96 17.57 0.77
C ALA A 361 26.79 16.55 -0.37
N PHE A 362 26.48 15.29 -0.03
CA PHE A 362 26.15 14.26 -0.98
C PHE A 362 24.92 14.65 -1.83
N ILE A 363 23.79 14.95 -1.17
CA ILE A 363 22.54 15.29 -1.88
C ILE A 363 22.71 16.54 -2.74
N GLU A 364 23.36 17.59 -2.24
CA GLU A 364 23.55 18.84 -2.95
C GLU A 364 24.45 18.71 -4.20
N ALA A 365 25.21 17.62 -4.32
CA ALA A 365 26.05 17.32 -5.47
C ALA A 365 25.40 16.44 -6.53
N LEU A 366 24.23 15.87 -6.25
CA LEU A 366 23.49 15.07 -7.22
C LEU A 366 22.82 15.98 -8.26
N SER A 367 22.69 15.50 -9.47
CA SER A 367 22.04 16.22 -10.57
C SER A 367 20.94 15.41 -11.27
N LEU A 368 21.03 14.09 -11.21
CA LEU A 368 20.05 13.18 -11.81
C LEU A 368 18.96 12.82 -10.81
N PHE A 369 19.34 12.48 -9.57
CA PHE A 369 18.39 12.18 -8.51
C PHE A 369 17.62 13.42 -8.05
N SER A 370 16.29 13.36 -8.03
CA SER A 370 15.45 14.43 -7.54
C SER A 370 15.38 14.40 -6.00
N HIS A 371 15.74 15.50 -5.36
CA HIS A 371 15.68 15.65 -3.89
C HIS A 371 14.27 16.02 -3.45
N LEU A 372 13.48 15.03 -3.03
CA LEU A 372 12.11 15.19 -2.57
C LEU A 372 11.64 14.01 -1.72
N ALA A 373 10.53 14.20 -0.98
CA ALA A 373 9.95 13.19 -0.09
C ALA A 373 8.88 12.35 -0.81
N ASN A 374 9.29 11.53 -1.78
CA ASN A 374 8.42 10.55 -2.43
C ASN A 374 9.18 9.25 -2.71
N ILE A 375 8.52 8.26 -3.28
CA ILE A 375 9.08 6.99 -3.76
C ILE A 375 8.27 6.48 -4.95
N GLY A 376 8.79 5.49 -5.67
CA GLY A 376 8.02 4.74 -6.67
C GLY A 376 7.72 5.51 -7.96
N ASP A 377 8.52 6.55 -8.25
CA ASP A 377 8.50 7.28 -9.51
C ASP A 377 9.39 6.58 -10.55
N ALA A 378 9.08 6.76 -11.82
CA ALA A 378 9.95 6.35 -12.95
C ALA A 378 11.33 7.05 -12.91
N LYS A 379 11.42 8.19 -12.23
CA LYS A 379 12.67 8.93 -12.00
C LYS A 379 13.23 8.61 -10.61
N SER A 380 14.55 8.53 -10.51
CA SER A 380 15.23 8.28 -9.22
C SER A 380 15.11 9.44 -8.26
N LEU A 381 14.80 9.12 -7.01
CA LEU A 381 14.56 10.08 -5.94
C LEU A 381 15.51 9.83 -4.78
N VAL A 382 15.85 10.90 -4.05
CA VAL A 382 16.74 10.87 -2.89
C VAL A 382 16.21 11.75 -1.76
N ILE A 383 16.40 11.31 -0.52
CA ILE A 383 16.16 12.11 0.66
C ILE A 383 17.18 11.78 1.76
N HIS A 384 17.58 12.79 2.53
CA HIS A 384 18.39 12.65 3.73
C HIS A 384 17.54 13.00 4.95
N PRO A 385 16.94 12.03 5.65
CA PRO A 385 15.99 12.28 6.72
C PRO A 385 16.48 13.24 7.80
N ALA A 386 17.71 13.09 8.25
CA ALA A 386 18.29 13.92 9.32
C ALA A 386 18.36 15.43 8.98
N SER A 387 18.43 15.80 7.70
CA SER A 387 18.42 17.22 7.29
C SER A 387 17.07 17.72 6.75
N THR A 388 16.06 16.84 6.63
CA THR A 388 14.77 17.18 6.02
C THR A 388 13.59 16.76 6.90
N THR A 389 13.07 15.56 6.74
CA THR A 389 11.85 15.07 7.42
C THR A 389 12.00 14.99 8.95
N HIS A 390 13.22 14.76 9.45
CA HIS A 390 13.55 14.62 10.86
C HIS A 390 14.51 15.72 11.35
N HIS A 391 14.59 16.85 10.64
CA HIS A 391 15.52 17.95 10.92
C HIS A 391 15.46 18.47 12.37
N ARG A 392 14.29 18.45 13.00
CA ARG A 392 14.08 18.95 14.36
C ARG A 392 14.42 17.93 15.45
N MET A 393 14.68 16.67 15.10
CA MET A 393 15.04 15.64 16.07
C MET A 393 16.50 15.79 16.51
N SER A 394 16.74 15.56 17.81
CA SER A 394 18.09 15.46 18.35
C SER A 394 18.79 14.20 17.84
N PRO A 395 20.15 14.12 17.89
CA PRO A 395 20.87 12.88 17.53
C PRO A 395 20.37 11.64 18.28
N ASP A 396 20.08 11.76 19.57
CA ASP A 396 19.58 10.66 20.40
C ASP A 396 18.17 10.22 19.97
N ALA A 397 17.29 11.17 19.62
CA ALA A 397 15.97 10.87 19.13
C ALA A 397 16.01 10.22 17.74
N LEU A 398 16.92 10.64 16.86
CA LEU A 398 17.16 9.98 15.56
C LEU A 398 17.65 8.55 15.76
N ALA A 399 18.63 8.33 16.63
CA ALA A 399 19.17 7.00 16.94
C ALA A 399 18.10 6.07 17.51
N SER A 400 17.24 6.58 18.40
CA SER A 400 16.10 5.84 18.96
C SER A 400 15.06 5.45 17.88
N ALA A 401 14.94 6.25 16.82
CA ALA A 401 14.11 5.97 15.65
C ALA A 401 14.81 5.09 14.60
N GLY A 402 16.04 4.59 14.88
CA GLY A 402 16.82 3.80 13.91
C GLY A 402 17.37 4.62 12.74
N ILE A 403 17.40 5.96 12.86
CA ILE A 403 17.83 6.87 11.79
C ILE A 403 19.21 7.42 12.16
N GLY A 404 20.25 6.89 11.48
CA GLY A 404 21.60 7.46 11.59
C GLY A 404 21.68 8.87 11.01
N GLU A 405 22.60 9.70 11.52
CA GLU A 405 22.81 11.06 10.98
C GLU A 405 23.27 11.07 9.51
N GLY A 406 23.89 9.99 9.03
CA GLY A 406 24.32 9.78 7.65
C GLY A 406 23.35 8.96 6.81
N LEU A 407 22.14 8.66 7.30
CA LEU A 407 21.18 7.83 6.58
C LEU A 407 20.63 8.59 5.36
N VAL A 408 20.81 8.00 4.18
CA VAL A 408 20.23 8.45 2.90
C VAL A 408 19.27 7.39 2.42
N ARG A 409 18.05 7.77 2.03
CA ARG A 409 17.09 6.87 1.37
C ARG A 409 17.02 7.20 -0.10
N LEU A 410 17.09 6.14 -0.93
CA LEU A 410 16.94 6.20 -2.37
C LEU A 410 15.64 5.50 -2.78
N SER A 411 15.01 6.01 -3.85
CA SER A 411 14.00 5.30 -4.63
C SER A 411 14.52 5.26 -6.07
N ILE A 412 14.90 4.10 -6.52
CA ILE A 412 15.58 3.92 -7.82
C ILE A 412 14.56 3.89 -8.96
N GLY A 413 14.79 4.69 -9.98
CA GLY A 413 13.97 4.81 -11.16
C GLY A 413 14.37 3.86 -12.30
N LEU A 414 13.97 4.25 -13.50
CA LEU A 414 14.09 3.45 -14.74
C LEU A 414 15.25 3.90 -15.63
N GLU A 415 16.03 4.88 -15.19
CA GLU A 415 17.16 5.46 -15.93
C GLU A 415 18.22 4.40 -16.27
N ASP A 416 19.18 4.76 -17.11
CA ASP A 416 20.36 3.92 -17.34
C ASP A 416 21.14 3.76 -16.02
N PRO A 417 21.40 2.54 -15.56
CA PRO A 417 22.06 2.33 -14.27
C PRO A 417 23.52 2.82 -14.25
N GLY A 418 24.18 2.98 -15.40
CA GLY A 418 25.49 3.62 -15.48
C GLY A 418 25.44 5.09 -15.10
N ASP A 419 24.43 5.81 -15.58
CA ASP A 419 24.21 7.22 -15.27
C ASP A 419 23.85 7.41 -13.77
N LEU A 420 23.05 6.51 -13.20
CA LEU A 420 22.73 6.51 -11.77
C LEU A 420 23.99 6.34 -10.91
N ILE A 421 24.83 5.37 -11.25
CA ILE A 421 26.08 5.07 -10.53
C ILE A 421 27.07 6.24 -10.66
N GLU A 422 27.19 6.86 -11.84
CA GLU A 422 28.05 8.03 -12.04
C GLU A 422 27.61 9.22 -11.17
N ASP A 423 26.30 9.52 -11.12
CA ASP A 423 25.73 10.59 -10.32
C ASP A 423 25.97 10.36 -8.81
N LEU A 424 25.70 9.13 -8.33
CA LEU A 424 25.96 8.75 -6.94
C LEU A 424 27.45 8.82 -6.59
N GLY A 425 28.34 8.36 -7.49
CA GLY A 425 29.79 8.46 -7.31
C GLY A 425 30.29 9.91 -7.19
N ARG A 426 29.70 10.83 -7.97
CA ARG A 426 29.97 12.26 -7.84
C ARG A 426 29.56 12.79 -6.46
N GLY A 427 28.35 12.45 -6.02
CA GLY A 427 27.84 12.79 -4.69
C GLY A 427 28.75 12.28 -3.57
N LEU A 428 29.13 11.00 -3.62
CA LEU A 428 30.02 10.37 -2.62
C LEU A 428 31.40 11.04 -2.59
N ARG A 429 32.01 11.32 -3.73
CA ARG A 429 33.30 12.08 -3.76
C ARG A 429 33.17 13.48 -3.16
N ARG A 430 32.04 14.16 -3.35
CA ARG A 430 31.81 15.49 -2.79
C ARG A 430 31.63 15.45 -1.27
N SER A 431 30.92 14.44 -0.77
CA SER A 431 30.66 14.28 0.66
C SER A 431 31.92 14.08 1.54
N GLN A 432 33.01 13.57 0.93
CA GLN A 432 34.28 13.30 1.62
C GLN A 432 35.28 14.45 1.52
N ARG A 433 34.95 15.57 0.86
CA ARG A 433 35.82 16.73 0.66
C ARG A 433 35.53 17.90 1.62
N GLY A 434 34.56 17.71 2.53
CA GLY A 434 34.11 18.78 3.45
C GLY A 434 34.90 18.92 4.69
#